data_e18f9d7e879f685c7cbd1d40dbdce9ae
#
_entry.id   e18f9d7e879f685c7cbd1d40dbdce9ae
#
_cell.length_a   1.000
_cell.length_b   1.000
_cell.length_c   1.000
_cell.angle_alpha   90.00
_cell.angle_beta   90.00
_cell.angle_gamma   90.00
#
_symmetry.space_group_name_H-M   'P 1'
#
loop_
_entity.id
_entity.type
_entity.pdbx_description
1 polymer ?
#
loop_
_entity_poly.entity_id
_entity_poly.type
_entity_poly.pdbx_seq_one_letter_code
_entity_poly.pdbx_strand_id
1 'polypeptide(L)'
;MKRWSVVVRCCMASVILLAFAGALWFSSPVAAAEQPAALGKPAASAPSDDGTLFTAFVPVLRHPRCMNCHSRGEFPRQGDDGHQHAMNVRRGPEGHGVTSEKCSTCHQDHNLAGAHLPPGAPNWGLPPASTPMIWQGLTDAQICESIKDPKQNRNRNLDQLVEHLTEDKLVMWAWNPGEGRTPVPMPHDEFSAKVKQWQAAGAPCPSN
;
A
#
# COMPACT_ATOMS: atom_id res chain seq x y z
N MET A 1 -22.34 -40.17 20.79
CA MET A 1 -22.94 -40.16 22.14
C MET A 1 -21.86 -39.83 23.15
N LYS A 2 -21.84 -38.62 23.68
CA LYS A 2 -21.39 -38.26 25.05
C LYS A 2 -21.71 -36.79 25.24
N ARG A 3 -22.77 -36.57 25.97
CA ARG A 3 -23.23 -35.30 26.53
C ARG A 3 -22.34 -34.96 27.72
N TRP A 4 -21.96 -33.70 27.88
CA TRP A 4 -21.53 -33.22 29.19
C TRP A 4 -22.17 -31.87 29.49
N SER A 5 -22.63 -31.86 30.72
CA SER A 5 -23.64 -31.02 31.28
C SER A 5 -23.10 -29.70 31.85
N VAL A 6 -24.01 -28.76 31.91
CA VAL A 6 -24.11 -27.50 32.61
C VAL A 6 -23.73 -27.64 34.10
N VAL A 7 -22.98 -26.65 34.62
CA VAL A 7 -23.05 -26.26 36.04
C VAL A 7 -23.17 -24.75 36.17
N VAL A 8 -24.37 -24.36 36.52
CA VAL A 8 -24.71 -23.03 37.04
C VAL A 8 -24.34 -23.03 38.53
N ARG A 9 -23.67 -21.99 39.01
CA ARG A 9 -23.62 -21.65 40.44
C ARG A 9 -23.88 -20.17 40.65
N CYS A 10 -25.03 -19.96 41.21
CA CYS A 10 -25.57 -18.76 41.84
C CYS A 10 -25.12 -18.71 43.32
N CYS A 11 -24.71 -17.57 43.82
CA CYS A 11 -24.73 -17.20 45.27
C CYS A 11 -24.51 -15.68 45.35
N MET A 12 -25.49 -14.95 45.58
CA MET A 12 -26.09 -14.51 46.88
C MET A 12 -25.39 -13.31 47.49
N ALA A 13 -26.23 -12.36 47.69
CA ALA A 13 -26.16 -11.05 48.29
C ALA A 13 -25.61 -11.05 49.75
N SER A 14 -25.03 -9.93 50.13
CA SER A 14 -25.04 -9.44 51.50
C SER A 14 -25.12 -7.92 51.58
N VAL A 15 -26.22 -7.48 52.09
CA VAL A 15 -26.53 -6.10 52.52
C VAL A 15 -25.99 -5.93 53.93
N ILE A 16 -25.28 -4.84 54.21
CA ILE A 16 -25.10 -4.34 55.59
C ILE A 16 -25.35 -2.82 55.57
N LEU A 17 -26.29 -2.44 56.39
CA LEU A 17 -26.75 -1.09 56.70
C LEU A 17 -26.00 -0.53 57.94
N LEU A 18 -26.09 0.82 58.10
CA LEU A 18 -25.95 1.68 59.28
C LEU A 18 -24.51 2.15 59.60
N ALA A 19 -24.23 3.42 59.93
CA ALA A 19 -24.99 4.34 60.78
C ALA A 19 -24.52 5.79 60.58
N PHE A 20 -25.37 6.71 60.96
CA PHE A 20 -25.23 8.15 61.08
C PHE A 20 -24.17 8.58 62.12
N ALA A 21 -23.46 9.70 61.86
CA ALA A 21 -23.10 10.73 62.83
C ALA A 21 -22.48 11.96 62.15
N GLY A 22 -23.11 13.07 62.16
CA GLY A 22 -22.64 14.21 62.99
C GLY A 22 -21.88 15.28 62.20
N ALA A 23 -22.58 16.39 61.98
CA ALA A 23 -22.11 17.64 61.37
C ALA A 23 -20.92 18.29 62.11
N LEU A 24 -20.04 18.94 61.33
CA LEU A 24 -19.40 20.20 61.70
C LEU A 24 -19.05 20.97 60.45
N TRP A 25 -19.68 22.11 60.24
CA TRP A 25 -19.40 23.04 59.16
C TRP A 25 -18.09 23.77 59.47
N PHE A 26 -17.05 23.53 58.74
CA PHE A 26 -15.93 24.45 58.65
C PHE A 26 -15.94 25.06 57.26
N SER A 27 -16.33 26.31 57.18
CA SER A 27 -16.20 27.15 56.00
C SER A 27 -14.71 27.48 55.82
N SER A 28 -14.02 26.80 54.92
CA SER A 28 -12.70 27.23 54.45
C SER A 28 -12.86 28.07 53.18
N PRO A 29 -12.10 29.13 53.00
CA PRO A 29 -12.17 29.93 51.78
C PRO A 29 -11.67 29.10 50.58
N VAL A 30 -12.49 29.03 49.54
CA VAL A 30 -12.13 28.46 48.26
C VAL A 30 -11.05 29.35 47.64
N ALA A 31 -9.80 28.88 47.66
CA ALA A 31 -8.78 29.43 46.80
C ALA A 31 -9.18 29.09 45.35
N ALA A 32 -9.30 30.11 44.53
CA ALA A 32 -9.52 29.94 43.09
C ALA A 32 -8.37 29.14 42.53
N ALA A 33 -8.65 27.88 42.20
CA ALA A 33 -7.70 27.05 41.42
C ALA A 33 -7.63 27.63 40.01
N GLU A 34 -6.48 28.19 39.64
CA GLU A 34 -6.14 28.45 38.23
C GLU A 34 -6.28 27.16 37.46
N GLN A 35 -7.25 27.12 36.56
CA GLN A 35 -7.34 26.04 35.56
C GLN A 35 -6.07 26.08 34.72
N PRO A 36 -5.32 24.98 34.63
CA PRO A 36 -4.24 24.89 33.63
C PRO A 36 -4.87 25.08 32.25
N ALA A 37 -4.33 26.03 31.50
CA ALA A 37 -4.70 26.26 30.11
C ALA A 37 -4.66 24.91 29.39
N ALA A 38 -5.78 24.48 28.83
CA ALA A 38 -5.86 23.31 27.99
C ALA A 38 -4.83 23.49 26.89
N LEU A 39 -3.79 22.63 26.86
CA LEU A 39 -2.93 22.50 25.70
C LEU A 39 -3.83 22.17 24.53
N GLY A 40 -4.06 23.15 23.68
CA GLY A 40 -4.79 22.98 22.45
C GLY A 40 -4.16 21.80 21.70
N LYS A 41 -4.97 20.79 21.39
CA LYS A 41 -4.61 19.73 20.45
C LYS A 41 -3.98 20.42 19.24
N PRO A 42 -2.77 20.04 18.82
CA PRO A 42 -2.19 20.64 17.62
C PRO A 42 -3.20 20.53 16.49
N ALA A 43 -3.57 21.65 15.92
CA ALA A 43 -4.42 21.70 14.74
C ALA A 43 -3.74 20.81 13.71
N ALA A 44 -4.43 19.78 13.23
CA ALA A 44 -3.98 19.03 12.09
C ALA A 44 -3.70 20.06 11.00
N SER A 45 -2.44 20.17 10.57
CA SER A 45 -2.06 21.02 9.45
C SER A 45 -2.97 20.67 8.28
N ALA A 46 -3.59 21.66 7.65
CA ALA A 46 -4.34 21.44 6.43
C ALA A 46 -3.48 20.62 5.47
N PRO A 47 -4.07 19.68 4.70
CA PRO A 47 -3.31 18.88 3.73
C PRO A 47 -2.52 19.85 2.85
N SER A 48 -1.19 19.69 2.81
CA SER A 48 -0.38 20.44 1.88
C SER A 48 -0.75 19.96 0.47
N ASP A 49 -1.31 20.83 -0.34
CA ASP A 49 -1.72 20.57 -1.73
C ASP A 49 -0.49 20.55 -2.67
N ASP A 50 0.64 20.19 -2.13
CA ASP A 50 1.90 20.22 -2.84
C ASP A 50 2.31 18.79 -3.22
N GLY A 51 2.10 18.22 -4.23
CA GLY A 51 2.47 16.88 -4.66
C GLY A 51 3.84 16.32 -4.20
N THR A 52 4.52 16.98 -3.23
CA THR A 52 5.82 16.53 -2.68
C THR A 52 5.70 15.15 -2.03
N LEU A 53 4.55 14.83 -1.45
CA LEU A 53 4.28 13.49 -0.88
C LEU A 53 4.33 12.41 -1.97
N PHE A 54 3.81 12.68 -3.16
CA PHE A 54 3.89 11.76 -4.27
C PHE A 54 5.31 11.63 -4.80
N THR A 55 5.99 12.78 -5.04
CA THR A 55 7.36 12.77 -5.57
C THR A 55 8.36 12.08 -4.65
N ALA A 56 8.07 11.99 -3.35
CA ALA A 56 8.91 11.30 -2.37
C ALA A 56 9.11 9.80 -2.64
N PHE A 57 8.21 9.15 -3.39
CA PHE A 57 8.35 7.73 -3.76
C PHE A 57 8.39 7.48 -5.28
N VAL A 58 8.35 8.52 -6.09
CA VAL A 58 8.50 8.43 -7.56
C VAL A 58 9.77 7.68 -8.01
N PRO A 59 10.93 7.77 -7.33
CA PRO A 59 12.10 6.98 -7.72
C PRO A 59 11.84 5.47 -7.80
N VAL A 60 10.92 4.93 -6.99
CA VAL A 60 10.49 3.53 -7.09
C VAL A 60 9.65 3.31 -8.33
N LEU A 61 8.67 4.18 -8.61
CA LEU A 61 7.79 4.05 -9.78
C LEU A 61 8.55 4.19 -11.10
N ARG A 62 9.61 5.00 -11.13
CA ARG A 62 10.49 5.21 -12.29
C ARG A 62 11.54 4.12 -12.48
N HIS A 63 11.70 3.24 -11.50
CA HIS A 63 12.69 2.18 -11.58
C HIS A 63 12.30 1.12 -12.63
N PRO A 64 13.27 0.46 -13.31
CA PRO A 64 12.98 -0.58 -14.30
C PRO A 64 12.06 -1.70 -13.79
N ARG A 65 12.11 -2.02 -12.48
CA ARG A 65 11.21 -3.05 -11.89
C ARG A 65 9.73 -2.71 -12.02
N CYS A 66 9.38 -1.42 -12.08
CA CYS A 66 8.03 -0.95 -12.35
C CYS A 66 7.83 -0.63 -13.83
N MET A 67 8.76 0.13 -14.41
CA MET A 67 8.65 0.64 -15.79
C MET A 67 8.62 -0.46 -16.84
N ASN A 68 9.25 -1.62 -16.59
CA ASN A 68 9.26 -2.73 -17.55
C ASN A 68 7.86 -3.32 -17.80
N CYS A 69 6.97 -3.24 -16.80
CA CYS A 69 5.57 -3.64 -16.92
C CYS A 69 4.66 -2.48 -17.36
N HIS A 70 4.98 -1.25 -16.94
CA HIS A 70 4.21 -0.04 -17.23
C HIS A 70 4.73 0.72 -18.48
N SER A 71 5.15 -0.04 -19.49
CA SER A 71 5.71 0.45 -20.76
C SER A 71 4.69 0.45 -21.89
N ARG A 72 4.99 1.23 -22.94
CA ARG A 72 4.19 1.28 -24.17
C ARG A 72 4.32 0.02 -24.99
N GLY A 73 3.26 -0.29 -25.73
CA GLY A 73 3.24 -1.35 -26.76
C GLY A 73 2.81 -2.70 -26.24
N GLU A 74 2.90 -3.66 -27.14
CA GLU A 74 2.46 -5.04 -26.94
C GLU A 74 3.50 -5.90 -26.22
N PHE A 75 4.75 -5.41 -26.12
CA PHE A 75 5.87 -6.17 -25.59
C PHE A 75 6.21 -5.71 -24.18
N PRO A 76 6.39 -6.64 -23.22
CA PRO A 76 7.01 -6.31 -21.95
C PRO A 76 8.45 -5.85 -22.17
N ARG A 77 8.99 -5.12 -21.19
CA ARG A 77 10.41 -4.79 -21.13
C ARG A 77 11.10 -5.70 -20.13
N GLN A 78 12.43 -5.85 -20.28
CA GLN A 78 13.26 -6.60 -19.35
C GLN A 78 14.61 -5.93 -19.13
N GLY A 79 15.36 -6.43 -18.15
CA GLY A 79 16.67 -5.89 -17.79
C GLY A 79 16.58 -4.56 -17.01
N ASP A 80 17.74 -4.09 -16.59
CA ASP A 80 17.86 -2.80 -15.89
C ASP A 80 17.91 -1.64 -16.91
N ASP A 81 18.20 -1.94 -18.17
CA ASP A 81 18.18 -1.01 -19.30
C ASP A 81 16.79 -0.90 -19.99
N GLY A 82 15.82 -1.73 -19.58
CA GLY A 82 14.46 -1.68 -20.10
C GLY A 82 14.33 -2.03 -21.59
N HIS A 83 15.19 -2.91 -22.12
CA HIS A 83 15.06 -3.37 -23.52
C HIS A 83 13.81 -4.24 -23.71
N GLN A 84 13.41 -4.46 -24.96
CA GLN A 84 12.28 -5.33 -25.28
C GLN A 84 12.55 -6.75 -24.81
N HIS A 85 11.52 -7.40 -24.22
CA HIS A 85 11.61 -8.78 -23.76
C HIS A 85 12.05 -9.71 -24.90
N ALA A 86 13.00 -10.59 -24.62
CA ALA A 86 13.46 -11.61 -25.57
C ALA A 86 12.30 -12.54 -25.99
N MET A 87 12.55 -13.35 -27.05
CA MET A 87 11.61 -14.36 -27.55
C MET A 87 10.28 -13.81 -28.10
N ASN A 88 10.20 -12.50 -28.38
CA ASN A 88 9.02 -11.86 -28.98
C ASN A 88 7.72 -12.02 -28.16
N VAL A 89 7.84 -12.19 -26.86
CA VAL A 89 6.70 -12.34 -25.94
C VAL A 89 5.80 -11.10 -26.00
N ARG A 90 4.49 -11.31 -26.05
CA ARG A 90 3.48 -10.25 -26.14
C ARG A 90 2.60 -10.21 -24.89
N ARG A 91 2.03 -9.01 -24.62
CA ARG A 91 1.10 -8.77 -23.52
C ARG A 91 -0.10 -9.74 -23.52
N GLY A 92 -0.74 -9.93 -24.68
CA GLY A 92 -2.04 -10.59 -24.76
C GLY A 92 -3.18 -9.77 -24.15
N PRO A 93 -4.44 -10.18 -24.35
CA PRO A 93 -5.60 -9.40 -23.88
C PRO A 93 -5.60 -9.14 -22.37
N GLU A 94 -5.31 -10.18 -21.60
CA GLU A 94 -5.37 -10.16 -20.12
C GLU A 94 -4.02 -9.81 -19.45
N GLY A 95 -2.98 -9.53 -20.25
CA GLY A 95 -1.65 -9.23 -19.71
C GLY A 95 -0.79 -10.45 -19.37
N HIS A 96 -1.30 -11.66 -19.56
CA HIS A 96 -0.61 -12.91 -19.21
C HIS A 96 -0.04 -13.67 -20.41
N GLY A 97 0.29 -12.93 -21.48
CA GLY A 97 0.79 -13.49 -22.72
C GLY A 97 -0.31 -13.95 -23.68
N VAL A 98 0.08 -14.30 -24.90
CA VAL A 98 -0.80 -14.89 -25.91
C VAL A 98 -0.90 -16.40 -25.71
N THR A 99 -1.85 -17.07 -26.39
CA THR A 99 -2.11 -18.50 -26.17
C THR A 99 -0.89 -19.38 -26.42
N SER A 100 -0.05 -19.04 -27.40
CA SER A 100 1.18 -19.76 -27.72
C SER A 100 2.35 -19.45 -26.78
N GLU A 101 2.30 -18.34 -26.03
CA GLU A 101 3.41 -17.84 -25.21
C GLU A 101 2.86 -17.22 -23.90
N LYS A 102 2.47 -18.09 -22.98
CA LYS A 102 2.02 -17.65 -21.66
C LYS A 102 3.21 -17.21 -20.81
N CYS A 103 3.05 -16.11 -20.04
CA CYS A 103 4.07 -15.67 -19.10
C CYS A 103 4.48 -16.79 -18.13
N SER A 104 3.50 -17.55 -17.62
CA SER A 104 3.69 -18.66 -16.70
C SER A 104 4.45 -19.87 -17.28
N THR A 105 4.72 -19.90 -18.59
CA THR A 105 5.57 -20.93 -19.18
C THR A 105 7.01 -20.84 -18.65
N CYS A 106 7.48 -19.62 -18.39
CA CYS A 106 8.85 -19.36 -17.90
C CYS A 106 8.87 -18.74 -16.50
N HIS A 107 7.86 -17.92 -16.16
CA HIS A 107 7.79 -17.23 -14.88
C HIS A 107 6.96 -18.04 -13.88
N GLN A 108 7.61 -18.49 -12.80
CA GLN A 108 6.97 -19.24 -11.73
C GLN A 108 6.45 -18.29 -10.64
N ASP A 109 5.83 -18.84 -9.58
CA ASP A 109 5.32 -18.05 -8.44
C ASP A 109 6.44 -17.49 -7.54
N HIS A 110 7.70 -17.78 -7.84
CA HIS A 110 8.89 -17.34 -7.11
C HIS A 110 10.10 -17.29 -8.04
N ASN A 111 11.12 -16.52 -7.65
CA ASN A 111 12.39 -16.47 -8.36
C ASN A 111 13.06 -17.87 -8.35
N LEU A 112 13.56 -18.30 -9.49
CA LEU A 112 14.44 -19.46 -9.55
C LEU A 112 15.83 -19.08 -9.01
N ALA A 113 16.52 -20.05 -8.41
CA ALA A 113 17.88 -19.87 -7.94
C ALA A 113 18.85 -19.80 -9.12
N GLY A 114 19.63 -18.73 -9.21
CA GLY A 114 20.63 -18.49 -10.26
C GLY A 114 20.48 -17.14 -10.93
N ALA A 115 21.62 -16.59 -11.36
CA ALA A 115 21.66 -15.28 -11.98
C ALA A 115 20.96 -15.28 -13.35
N HIS A 116 20.19 -14.23 -13.60
CA HIS A 116 19.49 -13.98 -14.87
C HIS A 116 18.47 -15.04 -15.31
N LEU A 117 18.10 -15.98 -14.43
CA LEU A 117 16.97 -16.88 -14.71
C LEU A 117 15.65 -16.10 -14.74
N PRO A 118 14.59 -16.63 -15.40
CA PRO A 118 13.29 -15.97 -15.40
C PRO A 118 12.87 -15.65 -13.97
N PRO A 119 12.55 -14.38 -13.68
CA PRO A 119 12.05 -14.02 -12.34
C PRO A 119 10.65 -14.56 -12.12
N GLY A 120 10.21 -14.63 -10.88
CA GLY A 120 8.90 -15.16 -10.54
C GLY A 120 8.24 -14.43 -9.37
N ALA A 121 6.93 -14.32 -9.50
CA ALA A 121 5.99 -13.93 -8.46
C ALA A 121 4.60 -14.44 -8.84
N PRO A 122 3.68 -14.61 -7.88
CA PRO A 122 2.31 -14.98 -8.19
C PRO A 122 1.67 -14.01 -9.19
N ASN A 123 0.91 -14.55 -10.14
CA ASN A 123 0.21 -13.78 -11.18
C ASN A 123 1.13 -12.98 -12.10
N TRP A 124 2.34 -13.48 -12.39
CA TRP A 124 3.27 -12.80 -13.28
C TRP A 124 2.61 -12.38 -14.59
N GLY A 125 2.68 -11.08 -14.90
CA GLY A 125 2.06 -10.51 -16.09
C GLY A 125 2.18 -9.00 -16.14
N LEU A 126 1.57 -8.45 -17.18
CA LEU A 126 1.43 -7.00 -17.40
C LEU A 126 0.01 -6.55 -17.01
N PRO A 127 -0.24 -5.25 -16.84
CA PRO A 127 -1.60 -4.76 -16.89
C PRO A 127 -2.30 -5.19 -18.19
N PRO A 128 -3.61 -5.54 -18.18
CA PRO A 128 -4.32 -6.02 -19.37
C PRO A 128 -4.37 -4.96 -20.47
N ALA A 129 -4.55 -5.39 -21.71
CA ALA A 129 -4.57 -4.50 -22.87
C ALA A 129 -5.67 -3.43 -22.80
N SER A 130 -6.77 -3.73 -22.13
CA SER A 130 -7.88 -2.78 -21.92
C SER A 130 -7.55 -1.62 -20.97
N THR A 131 -6.63 -1.84 -20.03
CA THR A 131 -6.17 -0.84 -19.04
C THR A 131 -4.66 -0.99 -18.84
N PRO A 132 -3.84 -0.63 -19.82
CA PRO A 132 -2.41 -0.99 -19.85
C PRO A 132 -1.56 -0.20 -18.86
N MET A 133 -2.07 0.82 -18.19
CA MET A 133 -1.40 1.63 -17.17
C MET A 133 0.03 2.01 -17.61
N ILE A 134 0.14 2.77 -18.69
CA ILE A 134 1.41 3.14 -19.30
C ILE A 134 1.97 4.37 -18.60
N TRP A 135 3.19 4.29 -18.06
CA TRP A 135 3.90 5.40 -17.42
C TRP A 135 5.05 5.94 -18.28
N GLN A 136 5.46 5.17 -19.28
CA GLN A 136 6.57 5.55 -20.15
C GLN A 136 6.29 6.88 -20.87
N GLY A 137 7.15 7.86 -20.63
CA GLY A 137 7.06 9.20 -21.23
C GLY A 137 6.08 10.16 -20.52
N LEU A 138 5.50 9.75 -19.38
CA LEU A 138 4.67 10.64 -18.55
C LEU A 138 5.52 11.43 -17.55
N THR A 139 5.07 12.65 -17.22
CA THR A 139 5.58 13.41 -16.06
C THR A 139 5.15 12.74 -14.75
N ASP A 140 5.71 13.16 -13.62
CA ASP A 140 5.32 12.64 -12.31
C ASP A 140 3.87 12.98 -11.98
N ALA A 141 3.42 14.19 -12.34
CA ALA A 141 2.03 14.59 -12.25
C ALA A 141 1.11 13.66 -13.06
N GLN A 142 1.46 13.37 -14.30
CA GLN A 142 0.69 12.48 -15.16
C GLN A 142 0.66 11.04 -14.66
N ILE A 143 1.76 10.53 -14.07
CA ILE A 143 1.75 9.20 -13.42
C ILE A 143 0.80 9.24 -12.23
N CYS A 144 0.89 10.25 -11.37
CA CYS A 144 0.01 10.40 -10.22
C CYS A 144 -1.47 10.40 -10.63
N GLU A 145 -1.84 11.19 -11.61
CA GLU A 145 -3.21 11.24 -12.10
C GLU A 145 -3.64 9.90 -12.73
N SER A 146 -2.76 9.23 -13.50
CA SER A 146 -3.08 7.97 -14.14
C SER A 146 -3.35 6.85 -13.14
N ILE A 147 -2.58 6.75 -12.06
CA ILE A 147 -2.80 5.70 -11.04
C ILE A 147 -4.07 5.93 -10.22
N LYS A 148 -4.55 7.17 -10.13
CA LYS A 148 -5.81 7.54 -9.47
C LYS A 148 -7.03 7.42 -10.39
N ASP A 149 -6.85 7.44 -11.70
CA ASP A 149 -7.95 7.39 -12.66
C ASP A 149 -8.59 5.98 -12.69
N PRO A 150 -9.87 5.83 -12.30
CA PRO A 150 -10.56 4.53 -12.33
C PRO A 150 -10.57 3.87 -13.71
N LYS A 151 -10.54 4.65 -14.78
CA LYS A 151 -10.51 4.14 -16.16
C LYS A 151 -9.17 3.49 -16.53
N GLN A 152 -8.10 3.85 -15.84
CA GLN A 152 -6.76 3.34 -16.08
C GLN A 152 -6.31 2.33 -15.02
N ASN A 153 -6.73 2.51 -13.76
CA ASN A 153 -6.30 1.69 -12.64
C ASN A 153 -7.18 0.45 -12.35
N ARG A 154 -8.02 0.03 -13.30
CA ARG A 154 -8.95 -1.10 -13.17
C ARG A 154 -10.03 -0.87 -12.09
N ASN A 155 -10.51 0.37 -12.02
CA ASN A 155 -11.55 0.81 -11.08
C ASN A 155 -11.18 0.61 -9.59
N ARG A 156 -9.88 0.68 -9.26
CA ARG A 156 -9.44 0.65 -7.86
C ARG A 156 -9.79 1.96 -7.17
N ASN A 157 -10.36 1.88 -5.99
CA ASN A 157 -10.40 3.01 -5.08
C ASN A 157 -9.01 3.25 -4.45
N LEU A 158 -8.87 4.32 -3.65
CA LEU A 158 -7.58 4.70 -3.11
C LEU A 158 -7.00 3.66 -2.14
N ASP A 159 -7.83 3.01 -1.32
CA ASP A 159 -7.37 1.95 -0.42
C ASP A 159 -6.84 0.74 -1.20
N GLN A 160 -7.58 0.30 -2.21
CA GLN A 160 -7.16 -0.79 -3.10
C GLN A 160 -5.92 -0.44 -3.92
N LEU A 161 -5.73 0.84 -4.27
CA LEU A 161 -4.51 1.31 -4.92
C LEU A 161 -3.31 1.21 -3.96
N VAL A 162 -3.48 1.64 -2.72
CA VAL A 162 -2.42 1.55 -1.69
C VAL A 162 -2.09 0.10 -1.40
N GLU A 163 -3.08 -0.78 -1.22
CA GLU A 163 -2.89 -2.22 -1.06
C GLU A 163 -2.09 -2.80 -2.24
N HIS A 164 -2.48 -2.47 -3.47
CA HIS A 164 -1.75 -2.91 -4.66
C HIS A 164 -0.30 -2.44 -4.68
N LEU A 165 -0.03 -1.20 -4.32
CA LEU A 165 1.32 -0.65 -4.29
C LEU A 165 2.20 -1.24 -3.18
N THR A 166 1.62 -1.62 -2.04
CA THR A 166 2.37 -1.97 -0.84
C THR A 166 2.28 -3.44 -0.43
N GLU A 167 1.35 -4.23 -0.98
CA GLU A 167 1.09 -5.60 -0.50
C GLU A 167 0.93 -6.64 -1.62
N ASP A 168 0.68 -6.20 -2.87
CA ASP A 168 0.57 -7.12 -4.01
C ASP A 168 1.89 -7.84 -4.24
N LYS A 169 1.87 -9.17 -4.25
CA LYS A 169 3.07 -10.00 -4.35
C LYS A 169 3.86 -9.81 -5.64
N LEU A 170 3.18 -9.47 -6.75
CA LEU A 170 3.85 -9.14 -8.00
C LEU A 170 4.58 -7.81 -7.89
N VAL A 171 3.99 -6.80 -7.23
CA VAL A 171 4.65 -5.51 -6.98
C VAL A 171 5.80 -5.68 -5.98
N MET A 172 5.60 -6.47 -4.93
CA MET A 172 6.62 -6.77 -3.91
C MET A 172 7.87 -7.44 -4.48
N TRP A 173 7.76 -8.12 -5.62
CA TRP A 173 8.92 -8.67 -6.32
C TRP A 173 9.98 -7.60 -6.63
N ALA A 174 9.61 -6.34 -6.81
CA ALA A 174 10.54 -5.26 -7.11
C ALA A 174 11.63 -5.05 -6.04
N TRP A 175 11.40 -5.47 -4.79
CA TRP A 175 12.35 -5.41 -3.68
C TRP A 175 13.25 -6.65 -3.58
N ASN A 176 12.84 -7.76 -4.19
CA ASN A 176 13.65 -8.98 -4.27
C ASN A 176 13.56 -9.58 -5.69
N PRO A 177 14.14 -8.93 -6.70
CA PRO A 177 13.96 -9.29 -8.11
C PRO A 177 14.76 -10.53 -8.57
N GLY A 178 15.46 -11.19 -7.66
CA GLY A 178 16.32 -12.33 -7.97
C GLY A 178 17.73 -11.91 -8.39
N GLU A 179 18.62 -12.88 -8.44
CA GLU A 179 20.04 -12.69 -8.77
C GLU A 179 20.26 -11.98 -10.11
N GLY A 180 21.25 -11.08 -10.14
CA GLY A 180 21.63 -10.33 -11.35
C GLY A 180 20.71 -9.16 -11.71
N ARG A 181 19.78 -8.77 -10.81
CA ARG A 181 18.87 -7.62 -11.00
C ARG A 181 18.98 -6.64 -9.87
N THR A 182 19.01 -5.35 -10.20
CA THR A 182 19.01 -4.29 -9.20
C THR A 182 17.60 -4.14 -8.58
N PRO A 183 17.42 -4.21 -7.25
CA PRO A 183 16.16 -3.89 -6.61
C PRO A 183 15.84 -2.39 -6.71
N VAL A 184 14.60 -2.01 -6.41
CA VAL A 184 14.19 -0.61 -6.31
C VAL A 184 14.99 0.15 -5.26
N PRO A 185 15.20 1.50 -5.41
CA PRO A 185 16.19 2.26 -4.65
C PRO A 185 15.71 2.71 -3.26
N MET A 186 14.64 2.14 -2.73
CA MET A 186 14.06 2.52 -1.44
C MET A 186 13.63 1.26 -0.68
N PRO A 187 13.88 1.12 0.63
CA PRO A 187 13.35 0.03 1.44
C PRO A 187 11.82 -0.03 1.37
N HIS A 188 11.25 -1.25 1.43
CA HIS A 188 9.82 -1.44 1.28
C HIS A 188 8.98 -0.77 2.38
N ASP A 189 9.44 -0.81 3.61
CA ASP A 189 8.78 -0.16 4.75
C ASP A 189 8.76 1.37 4.60
N GLU A 190 9.84 1.96 4.12
CA GLU A 190 9.91 3.39 3.81
C GLU A 190 8.97 3.76 2.67
N PHE A 191 8.96 2.99 1.58
CA PHE A 191 8.04 3.19 0.47
C PHE A 191 6.58 3.11 0.93
N SER A 192 6.24 2.07 1.69
CA SER A 192 4.88 1.87 2.21
C SER A 192 4.44 3.00 3.13
N ALA A 193 5.34 3.49 3.99
CA ALA A 193 5.06 4.64 4.85
C ALA A 193 4.75 5.90 4.04
N LYS A 194 5.56 6.19 3.00
CA LYS A 194 5.37 7.35 2.11
C LYS A 194 4.05 7.25 1.33
N VAL A 195 3.71 6.09 0.78
CA VAL A 195 2.44 5.86 0.07
C VAL A 195 1.24 6.06 1.00
N LYS A 196 1.29 5.53 2.23
CA LYS A 196 0.23 5.71 3.23
C LYS A 196 0.12 7.17 3.69
N GLN A 197 1.23 7.88 3.82
CA GLN A 197 1.23 9.31 4.12
C GLN A 197 0.60 10.13 2.99
N TRP A 198 0.93 9.83 1.74
CA TRP A 198 0.31 10.44 0.57
C TRP A 198 -1.20 10.18 0.53
N GLN A 199 -1.63 8.94 0.79
CA GLN A 199 -3.04 8.59 0.91
C GLN A 199 -3.75 9.40 2.00
N ALA A 200 -3.18 9.47 3.20
CA ALA A 200 -3.76 10.19 4.34
C ALA A 200 -3.92 11.70 4.10
N ALA A 201 -3.10 12.26 3.23
CA ALA A 201 -3.18 13.66 2.79
C ALA A 201 -4.19 13.89 1.66
N GLY A 202 -4.96 12.88 1.26
CA GLY A 202 -5.92 12.98 0.15
C GLY A 202 -5.33 12.72 -1.22
N ALA A 203 -4.15 12.10 -1.27
CA ALA A 203 -3.45 11.70 -2.49
C ALA A 203 -3.20 12.87 -3.48
N PRO A 204 -2.58 13.98 -3.04
CA PRO A 204 -2.30 15.12 -3.90
C PRO A 204 -1.29 14.75 -5.00
N CYS A 205 -1.51 15.27 -6.21
CA CYS A 205 -0.56 15.12 -7.31
C CYS A 205 0.30 16.38 -7.46
N PRO A 206 1.56 16.25 -7.88
CA PRO A 206 2.38 17.42 -8.18
C PRO A 206 1.78 18.22 -9.36
N SER A 207 2.01 19.51 -9.38
CA SER A 207 1.70 20.35 -10.54
C SER A 207 2.62 20.01 -11.73
N ASN A 208 2.10 20.13 -12.96
CA ASN A 208 2.88 19.94 -14.19
C ASN A 208 3.92 21.03 -14.38
#